data_7c8757f98ef07d20e5cac029812c3b5a
#
_entry.id   7c8757f98ef07d20e5cac029812c3b5a
#
_cell.length_a   1.000
_cell.length_b   1.000
_cell.length_c   1.000
_cell.angle_alpha   90.00
_cell.angle_beta   90.00
_cell.angle_gamma   90.00
#
_symmetry.space_group_name_H-M   'P 1'
#
loop_
_entity.id
_entity.type
_entity.pdbx_description
1 polymer ?
#
loop_
_entity_poly.entity_id
_entity_poly.type
_entity_poly.pdbx_seq_one_letter_code
_entity_poly.pdbx_strand_id
1 'polypeptide(L)'
;LGKALIPMREVGKAGFLHAIDGARCAARSYGDVLVAAGLLDARDDVFFLTYDELIAGVSTPQQAVVAERKANHAEYQTLDVPQAWTGNPSAAVATPKAADQPVAGVERITGIGVFGDAEVSGRARVALDPATVDLEPGDVLVCRTTDPSWTPLFLVAEALVIDTGGQMSHGAIVARELGVPCVINTLTGTRDIPDGAHVTVNGTTGVVTIRATTPA
;
A
#
# COMPACT_ATOMS: atom_id res chain seq x y z
N LEU A 1 -6.64 -1.49 -30.54
CA LEU A 1 -7.08 -0.30 -29.77
C LEU A 1 -6.49 -0.28 -28.36
N GLY A 2 -6.45 -1.39 -27.62
CA GLY A 2 -5.97 -1.43 -26.22
C GLY A 2 -4.51 -0.98 -26.06
N LYS A 3 -3.58 -1.47 -26.90
CA LYS A 3 -2.17 -1.11 -26.83
C LYS A 3 -1.87 0.39 -27.02
N ALA A 4 -2.73 1.11 -27.77
CA ALA A 4 -2.55 2.55 -28.00
C ALA A 4 -3.09 3.41 -26.84
N LEU A 5 -3.99 2.88 -26.02
CA LEU A 5 -4.62 3.62 -24.91
C LEU A 5 -3.81 3.55 -23.61
N ILE A 6 -2.97 2.53 -23.43
CA ILE A 6 -2.15 2.36 -22.22
C ILE A 6 -1.20 3.56 -21.99
N PRO A 7 -0.42 4.04 -23.00
CA PRO A 7 0.42 5.22 -22.83
C PRO A 7 -0.39 6.48 -22.48
N MET A 8 -1.58 6.65 -23.06
CA MET A 8 -2.45 7.80 -22.77
C MET A 8 -2.94 7.81 -21.32
N ARG A 9 -3.19 6.64 -20.74
CA ARG A 9 -3.52 6.51 -19.30
C ARG A 9 -2.38 7.03 -18.42
N GLU A 10 -1.16 6.65 -18.73
CA GLU A 10 0.01 7.08 -17.93
C GLU A 10 0.30 8.58 -18.09
N VAL A 11 0.18 9.12 -19.31
CA VAL A 11 0.28 10.57 -19.56
C VAL A 11 -0.81 11.34 -18.79
N GLY A 12 -2.05 10.84 -18.82
CA GLY A 12 -3.16 11.43 -18.06
C GLY A 12 -2.92 11.41 -16.55
N LYS A 13 -2.44 10.28 -16.03
CA LYS A 13 -2.06 10.14 -14.62
C LYS A 13 -0.94 11.12 -14.25
N ALA A 14 0.13 11.20 -15.05
CA ALA A 14 1.22 12.12 -14.81
C ALA A 14 0.75 13.59 -14.80
N GLY A 15 -0.07 13.98 -15.78
CA GLY A 15 -0.65 15.33 -15.83
C GLY A 15 -1.50 15.65 -14.60
N PHE A 16 -2.31 14.71 -14.14
CA PHE A 16 -3.10 14.86 -12.92
C PHE A 16 -2.22 15.02 -11.67
N LEU A 17 -1.17 14.20 -11.54
CA LEU A 17 -0.22 14.30 -10.42
C LEU A 17 0.52 15.64 -10.42
N HIS A 18 0.93 16.16 -11.58
CA HIS A 18 1.53 17.49 -11.67
C HIS A 18 0.57 18.61 -11.25
N ALA A 19 -0.71 18.50 -11.61
CA ALA A 19 -1.72 19.47 -11.18
C ALA A 19 -1.90 19.45 -9.64
N ILE A 20 -1.95 18.25 -9.04
CA ILE A 20 -2.02 18.09 -7.57
C ILE A 20 -0.76 18.67 -6.92
N ASP A 21 0.42 18.41 -7.47
CA ASP A 21 1.67 18.92 -6.90
C ASP A 21 1.71 20.45 -6.96
N GLY A 22 1.30 21.05 -8.08
CA GLY A 22 1.13 22.49 -8.18
C GLY A 22 0.17 23.05 -7.14
N ALA A 23 -0.97 22.42 -6.92
CA ALA A 23 -1.93 22.80 -5.89
C ALA A 23 -1.34 22.70 -4.46
N ARG A 24 -0.55 21.64 -4.20
CA ARG A 24 0.16 21.48 -2.91
C ARG A 24 1.20 22.57 -2.67
N CYS A 25 1.97 22.93 -3.71
CA CYS A 25 2.94 24.01 -3.63
C CYS A 25 2.23 25.35 -3.35
N ALA A 26 1.13 25.65 -4.03
CA ALA A 26 0.33 26.85 -3.80
C ALA A 26 -0.25 26.88 -2.37
N ALA A 27 -0.80 25.76 -1.89
CA ALA A 27 -1.30 25.65 -0.52
C ALA A 27 -0.20 25.90 0.52
N ARG A 28 1.01 25.36 0.32
CA ARG A 28 2.14 25.64 1.21
C ARG A 28 2.55 27.10 1.22
N SER A 29 2.60 27.73 0.04
CA SER A 29 2.91 29.17 -0.04
C SER A 29 1.85 30.01 0.68
N TYR A 30 0.58 29.62 0.60
CA TYR A 30 -0.48 30.26 1.36
C TYR A 30 -0.36 29.97 2.87
N GLY A 31 0.04 28.74 3.24
CA GLY A 31 0.37 28.38 4.62
C GLY A 31 1.44 29.29 5.24
N ASP A 32 2.51 29.60 4.50
CA ASP A 32 3.54 30.55 4.97
C ASP A 32 2.94 31.94 5.23
N VAL A 33 2.03 32.41 4.40
CA VAL A 33 1.33 33.69 4.61
C VAL A 33 0.46 33.65 5.87
N LEU A 34 -0.28 32.54 6.07
CA LEU A 34 -1.14 32.37 7.24
C LEU A 34 -0.33 32.26 8.55
N VAL A 35 0.83 31.63 8.54
CA VAL A 35 1.74 31.60 9.68
C VAL A 35 2.28 33.00 9.99
N ALA A 36 2.72 33.73 8.97
CA ALA A 36 3.18 35.12 9.16
C ALA A 36 2.09 36.05 9.72
N ALA A 37 0.83 35.75 9.40
CA ALA A 37 -0.34 36.49 9.94
C ALA A 37 -0.80 36.00 11.33
N GLY A 38 -0.17 34.95 11.90
CA GLY A 38 -0.56 34.37 13.19
C GLY A 38 -1.85 33.55 13.15
N LEU A 39 -2.29 33.14 11.97
CA LEU A 39 -3.53 32.37 11.76
C LEU A 39 -3.34 30.84 11.78
N LEU A 40 -2.10 30.38 11.57
CA LEU A 40 -1.64 28.98 11.70
C LEU A 40 -0.32 28.95 12.49
N ASP A 41 -0.02 27.80 13.09
CA ASP A 41 1.24 27.60 13.82
C ASP A 41 2.36 27.09 12.90
N ALA A 42 2.01 26.28 11.89
CA ALA A 42 2.98 25.72 10.95
C ALA A 42 2.44 25.79 9.51
N ARG A 43 3.36 25.90 8.54
CA ARG A 43 3.03 25.97 7.11
C ARG A 43 2.13 24.83 6.64
N ASP A 44 2.47 23.62 7.01
CA ASP A 44 1.75 22.42 6.56
C ASP A 44 0.41 22.22 7.30
N ASP A 45 0.07 23.06 8.28
CA ASP A 45 -1.25 23.10 8.91
C ASP A 45 -2.36 23.53 7.93
N VAL A 46 -2.00 24.16 6.84
CA VAL A 46 -2.91 24.49 5.73
C VAL A 46 -3.62 23.25 5.17
N PHE A 47 -3.01 22.06 5.23
CA PHE A 47 -3.60 20.80 4.76
C PHE A 47 -4.68 20.23 5.68
N PHE A 48 -4.86 20.81 6.85
CA PHE A 48 -5.98 20.51 7.75
C PHE A 48 -7.17 21.49 7.58
N LEU A 49 -7.07 22.44 6.64
CA LEU A 49 -8.17 23.29 6.23
C LEU A 49 -8.83 22.71 4.97
N THR A 50 -10.15 22.89 4.86
CA THR A 50 -10.89 22.48 3.67
C THR A 50 -10.65 23.45 2.51
N TYR A 51 -10.91 22.98 1.29
CA TYR A 51 -10.85 23.81 0.10
C TYR A 51 -11.73 25.06 0.21
N ASP A 52 -12.96 24.90 0.72
CA ASP A 52 -13.91 26.02 0.87
C ASP A 52 -13.43 27.06 1.87
N GLU A 53 -12.81 26.63 2.98
CA GLU A 53 -12.21 27.55 3.95
C GLU A 53 -11.05 28.34 3.34
N LEU A 54 -10.22 27.70 2.52
CA LEU A 54 -9.10 28.37 1.85
C LEU A 54 -9.58 29.38 0.81
N ILE A 55 -10.61 29.04 0.00
CA ILE A 55 -11.16 29.92 -1.04
C ILE A 55 -11.94 31.10 -0.44
N ALA A 56 -12.65 30.87 0.66
CA ALA A 56 -13.34 31.94 1.40
C ALA A 56 -12.37 32.97 2.02
N GLY A 57 -11.10 32.60 2.17
CA GLY A 57 -10.07 33.39 2.81
C GLY A 57 -10.06 33.20 4.33
N VAL A 58 -8.92 32.81 4.86
CA VAL A 58 -8.71 32.60 6.30
C VAL A 58 -8.45 33.98 6.96
N SER A 59 -9.39 34.46 7.77
CA SER A 59 -9.31 35.76 8.44
C SER A 59 -9.27 35.69 9.97
N THR A 60 -9.44 34.51 10.53
CA THR A 60 -9.43 34.25 11.98
C THR A 60 -8.47 33.12 12.33
N PRO A 61 -7.87 33.10 13.53
CA PRO A 61 -7.00 32.05 14.00
C PRO A 61 -7.66 30.65 13.87
N GLN A 62 -6.93 29.71 13.31
CA GLN A 62 -7.41 28.34 13.02
C GLN A 62 -6.74 27.25 13.87
N GLN A 63 -5.89 27.60 14.81
CA GLN A 63 -5.11 26.65 15.61
C GLN A 63 -5.99 25.60 16.30
N ALA A 64 -7.12 26.00 16.86
CA ALA A 64 -8.04 25.08 17.54
C ALA A 64 -8.67 24.06 16.56
N VAL A 65 -9.13 24.52 15.39
CA VAL A 65 -9.70 23.68 14.34
C VAL A 65 -8.65 22.70 13.79
N VAL A 66 -7.44 23.20 13.55
CA VAL A 66 -6.32 22.37 13.09
C VAL A 66 -5.94 21.33 14.13
N ALA A 67 -5.87 21.69 15.42
CA ALA A 67 -5.56 20.75 16.50
C ALA A 67 -6.60 19.62 16.59
N GLU A 68 -7.89 19.94 16.52
CA GLU A 68 -8.97 18.95 16.50
C GLU A 68 -8.85 18.02 15.29
N ARG A 69 -8.64 18.58 14.08
CA ARG A 69 -8.51 17.77 12.85
C ARG A 69 -7.26 16.90 12.84
N LYS A 70 -6.15 17.37 13.42
CA LYS A 70 -4.95 16.55 13.64
C LYS A 70 -5.22 15.38 14.58
N ALA A 71 -5.95 15.63 15.68
CA ALA A 71 -6.34 14.58 16.62
C ALA A 71 -7.22 13.52 15.95
N ASN A 72 -8.26 13.95 15.22
CA ASN A 72 -9.12 13.05 14.45
C ASN A 72 -8.34 12.28 13.39
N HIS A 73 -7.42 12.91 12.68
CA HIS A 73 -6.56 12.24 11.71
C HIS A 73 -5.69 11.17 12.36
N ALA A 74 -5.09 11.48 13.52
CA ALA A 74 -4.30 10.51 14.28
C ALA A 74 -5.17 9.31 14.74
N GLU A 75 -6.39 9.56 15.19
CA GLU A 75 -7.34 8.50 15.53
C GLU A 75 -7.69 7.65 14.30
N TYR A 76 -8.01 8.28 13.16
CA TYR A 76 -8.35 7.55 11.92
C TYR A 76 -7.21 6.67 11.41
N GLN A 77 -5.95 7.03 11.66
CA GLN A 77 -4.80 6.18 11.32
C GLN A 77 -4.75 4.88 12.14
N THR A 78 -5.45 4.83 13.27
CA THR A 78 -5.55 3.62 14.11
C THR A 78 -6.72 2.71 13.73
N LEU A 79 -7.58 3.16 12.80
CA LEU A 79 -8.76 2.40 12.41
C LEU A 79 -8.46 1.46 11.25
N ASP A 80 -8.99 0.23 11.34
CA ASP A 80 -9.02 -0.70 10.22
C ASP A 80 -10.39 -0.62 9.53
N VAL A 81 -10.36 -0.37 8.23
CA VAL A 81 -11.57 -0.23 7.42
C VAL A 81 -11.62 -1.42 6.47
N PRO A 82 -12.77 -2.11 6.35
CA PRO A 82 -12.91 -3.22 5.42
C PRO A 82 -12.62 -2.75 3.98
N GLN A 83 -11.99 -3.61 3.18
CA GLN A 83 -11.62 -3.28 1.79
C GLN A 83 -12.84 -3.14 0.87
N ALA A 84 -13.97 -3.75 1.23
CA ALA A 84 -15.22 -3.64 0.51
C ALA A 84 -16.38 -3.63 1.51
N TRP A 85 -17.34 -2.72 1.31
CA TRP A 85 -18.52 -2.61 2.16
C TRP A 85 -19.74 -2.13 1.38
N THR A 86 -20.91 -2.33 1.96
CA THR A 86 -22.18 -1.76 1.50
C THR A 86 -22.76 -0.89 2.62
N GLY A 87 -23.20 0.33 2.30
CA GLY A 87 -23.64 1.31 3.29
C GLY A 87 -22.48 1.98 4.02
N ASN A 88 -22.67 2.36 5.28
CA ASN A 88 -21.61 2.92 6.14
C ASN A 88 -20.93 1.79 6.91
N PRO A 89 -19.63 1.53 6.69
CA PRO A 89 -18.92 0.55 7.49
C PRO A 89 -18.77 1.07 8.91
N SER A 90 -18.97 0.17 9.90
CA SER A 90 -18.48 0.46 11.24
C SER A 90 -16.96 0.36 11.22
N ALA A 91 -16.28 1.47 11.48
CA ALA A 91 -14.85 1.44 11.70
C ALA A 91 -14.58 0.62 12.96
N ALA A 92 -13.85 -0.47 12.82
CA ALA A 92 -13.27 -1.15 13.97
C ALA A 92 -11.97 -0.41 14.33
N VAL A 93 -11.75 -0.17 15.63
CA VAL A 93 -10.40 0.18 16.08
C VAL A 93 -9.51 -0.93 15.57
N ALA A 94 -8.51 -0.58 14.74
CA ALA A 94 -7.49 -1.54 14.39
C ALA A 94 -6.96 -2.06 15.71
N THR A 95 -7.34 -3.27 16.05
CA THR A 95 -6.61 -3.99 17.07
C THR A 95 -5.16 -3.81 16.63
N PRO A 96 -4.23 -3.34 17.52
CA PRO A 96 -2.83 -3.26 17.15
C PRO A 96 -2.61 -4.59 16.46
N LYS A 97 -2.34 -4.56 15.15
CA LYS A 97 -2.15 -5.77 14.42
C LYS A 97 -1.24 -6.57 15.32
N ALA A 98 -1.69 -7.71 15.76
CA ALA A 98 -0.79 -8.79 16.07
C ALA A 98 -0.06 -9.07 14.76
N ALA A 99 0.69 -8.05 14.31
CA ALA A 99 1.46 -8.01 13.08
C ALA A 99 2.57 -9.05 13.12
N ASP A 100 2.76 -9.67 14.28
CA ASP A 100 3.93 -10.46 14.55
C ASP A 100 3.64 -11.85 15.11
N GLN A 101 2.38 -12.27 15.15
CA GLN A 101 2.12 -13.68 15.44
C GLN A 101 1.35 -14.30 14.28
N PRO A 102 2.02 -15.18 13.51
CA PRO A 102 1.36 -15.99 12.51
C PRO A 102 0.21 -16.74 13.17
N VAL A 103 -0.95 -16.75 12.52
CA VAL A 103 -2.05 -17.58 12.99
C VAL A 103 -1.58 -19.02 12.91
N ALA A 104 -1.35 -19.64 14.07
CA ALA A 104 -0.84 -21.01 14.14
C ALA A 104 -1.81 -21.94 13.39
N GLY A 105 -1.27 -22.75 12.46
CA GLY A 105 -2.04 -23.73 11.71
C GLY A 105 -2.53 -23.26 10.33
N VAL A 106 -2.18 -22.08 9.85
CA VAL A 106 -2.43 -21.72 8.44
C VAL A 106 -1.37 -22.38 7.56
N GLU A 107 -1.77 -23.42 6.86
CA GLU A 107 -0.88 -24.13 5.92
C GLU A 107 -1.06 -23.67 4.48
N ARG A 108 -2.13 -22.91 4.19
CA ARG A 108 -2.49 -22.53 2.83
C ARG A 108 -3.24 -21.19 2.78
N ILE A 109 -2.82 -20.35 1.86
CA ILE A 109 -3.49 -19.08 1.52
C ILE A 109 -3.89 -19.14 0.05
N THR A 110 -5.03 -18.53 -0.28
CA THR A 110 -5.52 -18.46 -1.66
C THR A 110 -5.69 -17.00 -2.07
N GLY A 111 -5.37 -16.72 -3.31
CA GLY A 111 -5.56 -15.42 -3.96
C GLY A 111 -5.89 -15.61 -5.44
N ILE A 112 -5.58 -14.61 -6.22
CA ILE A 112 -5.72 -14.63 -7.68
C ILE A 112 -4.35 -14.89 -8.30
N GLY A 113 -4.22 -15.99 -9.04
CA GLY A 113 -3.03 -16.26 -9.83
C GLY A 113 -2.88 -15.26 -10.97
N VAL A 114 -1.68 -14.74 -11.14
CA VAL A 114 -1.37 -13.71 -12.14
C VAL A 114 -0.49 -14.23 -13.24
N PHE A 115 0.57 -14.93 -12.88
CA PHE A 115 1.58 -15.47 -13.77
C PHE A 115 2.35 -16.62 -13.10
N GLY A 116 2.83 -17.56 -13.90
CA GLY A 116 3.69 -18.68 -13.49
C GLY A 116 3.03 -20.04 -13.70
N ASP A 117 3.58 -20.83 -14.63
CA ASP A 117 3.06 -22.16 -14.97
C ASP A 117 3.56 -23.25 -14.02
N ALA A 118 4.59 -22.97 -13.22
CA ALA A 118 5.20 -23.89 -12.27
C ALA A 118 5.04 -23.40 -10.83
N GLU A 119 5.09 -24.35 -9.91
CA GLU A 119 5.24 -24.02 -8.49
C GLU A 119 6.67 -23.59 -8.20
N VAL A 120 6.79 -22.46 -7.53
CA VAL A 120 8.06 -21.90 -7.10
C VAL A 120 8.12 -21.88 -5.59
N SER A 121 9.23 -22.31 -5.03
CA SER A 121 9.42 -22.39 -3.58
C SER A 121 10.60 -21.52 -3.16
N GLY A 122 10.45 -20.85 -2.03
CA GLY A 122 11.51 -20.01 -1.46
C GLY A 122 11.22 -19.61 -0.02
N ARG A 123 12.16 -18.87 0.55
CA ARG A 123 12.00 -18.26 1.87
C ARG A 123 11.12 -17.02 1.74
N ALA A 124 10.07 -16.92 2.52
CA ALA A 124 9.22 -15.74 2.57
C ALA A 124 9.95 -14.56 3.22
N ARG A 125 9.90 -13.41 2.56
CA ARG A 125 10.36 -12.14 3.11
C ARG A 125 9.17 -11.18 3.15
N VAL A 126 8.66 -10.98 4.37
CA VAL A 126 7.48 -10.13 4.61
C VAL A 126 7.91 -8.68 4.74
N ALA A 127 7.48 -7.85 3.81
CA ALA A 127 7.86 -6.44 3.76
C ALA A 127 6.63 -5.54 3.73
N LEU A 128 6.62 -4.53 4.59
CA LEU A 128 5.62 -3.46 4.59
C LEU A 128 6.15 -2.18 3.93
N ASP A 129 7.48 -2.03 3.85
CA ASP A 129 8.19 -0.93 3.22
C ASP A 129 9.33 -1.50 2.37
N PRO A 130 9.42 -1.15 1.07
CA PRO A 130 10.47 -1.65 0.18
C PRO A 130 11.87 -1.23 0.61
N ALA A 131 12.02 -0.14 1.36
CA ALA A 131 13.31 0.35 1.82
C ALA A 131 13.91 -0.45 2.99
N THR A 132 13.11 -1.29 3.66
CA THR A 132 13.51 -1.99 4.89
C THR A 132 13.76 -3.48 4.69
N VAL A 133 13.45 -4.04 3.51
CA VAL A 133 13.61 -5.47 3.24
C VAL A 133 14.95 -5.75 2.57
N ASP A 134 15.65 -6.73 3.13
CA ASP A 134 16.83 -7.32 2.51
C ASP A 134 16.41 -8.62 1.81
N LEU A 135 16.28 -8.55 0.50
CA LEU A 135 15.78 -9.64 -0.35
C LEU A 135 16.94 -10.27 -1.11
N GLU A 136 17.08 -11.58 -0.99
CA GLU A 136 18.09 -12.38 -1.68
C GLU A 136 17.49 -13.18 -2.84
N PRO A 137 18.28 -13.53 -3.87
CA PRO A 137 17.83 -14.48 -4.91
C PRO A 137 17.31 -15.78 -4.31
N GLY A 138 16.14 -16.22 -4.76
CA GLY A 138 15.44 -17.39 -4.20
C GLY A 138 14.44 -17.06 -3.10
N ASP A 139 14.35 -15.80 -2.67
CA ASP A 139 13.34 -15.35 -1.71
C ASP A 139 11.99 -15.08 -2.40
N VAL A 140 10.92 -15.33 -1.67
CA VAL A 140 9.55 -14.96 -2.05
C VAL A 140 9.15 -13.68 -1.33
N LEU A 141 8.92 -12.62 -2.10
CA LEU A 141 8.48 -11.34 -1.53
C LEU A 141 7.00 -11.40 -1.16
N VAL A 142 6.69 -11.13 0.10
CA VAL A 142 5.33 -11.03 0.63
C VAL A 142 5.07 -9.61 1.06
N CYS A 143 4.09 -8.93 0.45
CA CYS A 143 3.81 -7.53 0.75
C CYS A 143 2.32 -7.20 0.69
N ARG A 144 1.95 -6.07 1.32
CA ARG A 144 0.55 -5.67 1.40
C ARG A 144 0.03 -5.10 0.07
N THR A 145 0.77 -4.19 -0.52
CA THR A 145 0.48 -3.51 -1.79
C THR A 145 1.77 -3.04 -2.41
N THR A 146 1.75 -2.70 -3.68
CA THR A 146 2.94 -2.28 -4.42
C THR A 146 2.71 -1.01 -5.22
N ASP A 147 3.76 -0.24 -5.35
CA ASP A 147 3.90 0.91 -6.22
C ASP A 147 5.24 0.81 -6.99
N PRO A 148 5.60 1.78 -7.86
CA PRO A 148 6.84 1.71 -8.64
C PRO A 148 8.14 1.59 -7.82
N SER A 149 8.17 1.97 -6.55
CA SER A 149 9.36 1.84 -5.70
C SER A 149 9.72 0.38 -5.39
N TRP A 150 8.74 -0.54 -5.52
CA TRP A 150 8.92 -1.98 -5.30
C TRP A 150 9.56 -2.71 -6.49
N THR A 151 9.58 -2.08 -7.67
CA THR A 151 10.04 -2.73 -8.90
C THR A 151 11.46 -3.33 -8.81
N PRO A 152 12.45 -2.69 -8.16
CA PRO A 152 13.78 -3.28 -8.00
C PRO A 152 13.76 -4.62 -7.24
N LEU A 153 12.86 -4.78 -6.25
CA LEU A 153 12.73 -6.01 -5.48
C LEU A 153 12.15 -7.16 -6.33
N PHE A 154 11.29 -6.84 -7.30
CA PHE A 154 10.72 -7.85 -8.19
C PHE A 154 11.75 -8.50 -9.10
N LEU A 155 12.86 -7.80 -9.40
CA LEU A 155 13.96 -8.34 -10.18
C LEU A 155 14.80 -9.36 -9.42
N VAL A 156 14.72 -9.36 -8.09
CA VAL A 156 15.46 -10.26 -7.19
C VAL A 156 14.57 -11.40 -6.70
N ALA A 157 13.27 -11.11 -6.51
CA ALA A 157 12.29 -12.06 -5.98
C ALA A 157 12.10 -13.28 -6.90
N GLU A 158 12.06 -14.46 -6.32
CA GLU A 158 11.71 -15.70 -7.02
C GLU A 158 10.20 -15.79 -7.29
N ALA A 159 9.37 -15.26 -6.40
CA ALA A 159 7.93 -15.11 -6.56
C ALA A 159 7.38 -13.96 -5.73
N LEU A 160 6.15 -13.53 -6.04
CA LEU A 160 5.44 -12.44 -5.35
C LEU A 160 4.14 -12.93 -4.74
N VAL A 161 3.89 -12.51 -3.50
CA VAL A 161 2.62 -12.69 -2.78
C VAL A 161 2.14 -11.31 -2.32
N ILE A 162 0.99 -10.85 -2.81
CA ILE A 162 0.50 -9.49 -2.57
C ILE A 162 -0.91 -9.53 -2.00
N ASP A 163 -1.12 -8.92 -0.83
CA ASP A 163 -2.42 -8.96 -0.14
C ASP A 163 -3.49 -8.19 -0.87
N THR A 164 -3.16 -7.02 -1.40
CA THR A 164 -4.14 -6.13 -2.03
C THR A 164 -3.76 -5.85 -3.47
N GLY A 165 -4.62 -6.22 -4.40
CA GLY A 165 -4.43 -5.92 -5.81
C GLY A 165 -5.40 -6.68 -6.70
N GLY A 166 -5.65 -6.13 -7.88
CA GLY A 166 -6.39 -6.77 -8.96
C GLY A 166 -5.46 -7.12 -10.12
N GLN A 167 -5.98 -7.83 -11.12
CA GLN A 167 -5.20 -8.25 -12.30
C GLN A 167 -4.57 -7.11 -13.10
N MET A 168 -5.04 -5.87 -12.89
CA MET A 168 -4.52 -4.65 -13.49
C MET A 168 -3.76 -3.77 -12.48
N SER A 169 -3.46 -4.28 -11.28
CA SER A 169 -2.62 -3.58 -10.30
C SER A 169 -1.17 -3.51 -10.77
N HIS A 170 -0.41 -2.57 -10.21
CA HIS A 170 1.01 -2.40 -10.50
C HIS A 170 1.78 -3.73 -10.37
N GLY A 171 1.65 -4.41 -9.22
CA GLY A 171 2.35 -5.68 -8.99
C GLY A 171 2.00 -6.77 -10.02
N ALA A 172 0.71 -6.87 -10.39
CA ALA A 172 0.27 -7.86 -11.38
C ALA A 172 0.81 -7.58 -12.80
N ILE A 173 0.87 -6.31 -13.20
CA ILE A 173 1.39 -5.92 -14.51
C ILE A 173 2.89 -6.18 -14.58
N VAL A 174 3.64 -5.69 -13.59
CA VAL A 174 5.10 -5.82 -13.58
C VAL A 174 5.53 -7.28 -13.43
N ALA A 175 4.85 -8.08 -12.59
CA ALA A 175 5.12 -9.52 -12.48
C ALA A 175 5.00 -10.25 -13.83
N ARG A 176 3.96 -9.94 -14.63
CA ARG A 176 3.81 -10.50 -15.98
C ARG A 176 4.91 -10.06 -16.94
N GLU A 177 5.30 -8.79 -16.88
CA GLU A 177 6.34 -8.24 -17.75
C GLU A 177 7.72 -8.82 -17.44
N LEU A 178 8.00 -9.06 -16.17
CA LEU A 178 9.26 -9.66 -15.70
C LEU A 178 9.25 -11.19 -15.74
N GLY A 179 8.08 -11.82 -15.91
CA GLY A 179 7.96 -13.27 -15.88
C GLY A 179 8.08 -13.87 -14.48
N VAL A 180 7.79 -13.09 -13.43
CA VAL A 180 7.88 -13.53 -12.03
C VAL A 180 6.55 -14.14 -11.59
N PRO A 181 6.53 -15.38 -11.05
CA PRO A 181 5.33 -16.00 -10.50
C PRO A 181 4.68 -15.11 -9.43
N CYS A 182 3.37 -14.90 -9.52
CA CYS A 182 2.70 -13.93 -8.67
C CYS A 182 1.28 -14.36 -8.29
N VAL A 183 0.98 -14.24 -7.00
CA VAL A 183 -0.37 -14.38 -6.43
C VAL A 183 -0.75 -13.07 -5.77
N ILE A 184 -1.89 -12.50 -6.15
CA ILE A 184 -2.42 -11.26 -5.62
C ILE A 184 -3.76 -11.49 -4.90
N ASN A 185 -4.21 -10.47 -4.17
CA ASN A 185 -5.48 -10.49 -3.44
C ASN A 185 -5.55 -11.65 -2.42
N THR A 186 -4.45 -11.91 -1.74
CA THR A 186 -4.38 -12.91 -0.68
C THR A 186 -5.03 -12.44 0.62
N LEU A 187 -5.25 -11.15 0.76
CA LEU A 187 -5.89 -10.43 1.88
C LEU A 187 -5.13 -10.52 3.21
N THR A 188 -4.47 -11.64 3.46
CA THR A 188 -3.88 -11.97 4.76
C THR A 188 -2.45 -12.50 4.70
N GLY A 189 -1.83 -12.51 3.51
CA GLY A 189 -0.48 -13.06 3.31
C GLY A 189 0.56 -12.46 4.24
N THR A 190 0.59 -11.12 4.36
CA THR A 190 1.52 -10.42 5.27
C THR A 190 1.26 -10.67 6.74
N ARG A 191 0.07 -11.15 7.12
CA ARG A 191 -0.27 -11.51 8.49
C ARG A 191 0.00 -12.98 8.78
N ASP A 192 -0.39 -13.85 7.85
CA ASP A 192 -0.49 -15.29 8.08
C ASP A 192 0.78 -16.04 7.64
N ILE A 193 1.62 -15.44 6.77
CA ILE A 193 2.93 -16.00 6.41
C ILE A 193 3.99 -15.43 7.36
N PRO A 194 4.66 -16.28 8.15
CA PRO A 194 5.79 -15.82 8.97
C PRO A 194 6.97 -15.36 8.09
N ASP A 195 7.63 -14.27 8.48
CA ASP A 195 8.90 -13.91 7.84
C ASP A 195 9.92 -15.04 8.04
N GLY A 196 10.63 -15.40 6.98
CA GLY A 196 11.56 -16.53 6.98
C GLY A 196 10.93 -17.91 6.80
N ALA A 197 9.61 -18.04 6.75
CA ALA A 197 8.95 -19.32 6.47
C ALA A 197 9.26 -19.81 5.05
N HIS A 198 9.31 -21.12 4.86
CA HIS A 198 9.43 -21.70 3.53
C HIS A 198 8.04 -21.80 2.88
N VAL A 199 7.86 -21.15 1.74
CA VAL A 199 6.58 -21.11 1.03
C VAL A 199 6.71 -21.67 -0.38
N THR A 200 5.60 -22.20 -0.89
CA THR A 200 5.46 -22.60 -2.29
C THR A 200 4.34 -21.78 -2.91
N VAL A 201 4.63 -21.08 -4.00
CA VAL A 201 3.73 -20.19 -4.71
C VAL A 201 3.36 -20.80 -6.06
N ASN A 202 2.06 -20.94 -6.33
CA ASN A 202 1.54 -21.33 -7.64
C ASN A 202 0.81 -20.13 -8.27
N GLY A 203 1.48 -19.46 -9.20
CA GLY A 203 0.97 -18.25 -9.86
C GLY A 203 -0.16 -18.51 -10.85
N THR A 204 -0.44 -19.75 -11.23
CA THR A 204 -1.59 -20.12 -12.08
C THR A 204 -2.84 -20.33 -11.25
N THR A 205 -2.73 -21.13 -10.18
CA THR A 205 -3.89 -21.48 -9.34
C THR A 205 -4.20 -20.45 -8.27
N GLY A 206 -3.27 -19.52 -8.00
CA GLY A 206 -3.42 -18.53 -6.94
C GLY A 206 -3.25 -19.13 -5.53
N VAL A 207 -2.52 -20.22 -5.40
CA VAL A 207 -2.31 -20.91 -4.12
C VAL A 207 -0.91 -20.64 -3.60
N VAL A 208 -0.83 -20.32 -2.32
CA VAL A 208 0.41 -20.22 -1.55
C VAL A 208 0.35 -21.25 -0.43
N THR A 209 1.28 -22.19 -0.40
CA THR A 209 1.40 -23.20 0.65
C THR A 209 2.53 -22.81 1.59
N ILE A 210 2.26 -22.80 2.89
CA ILE A 210 3.24 -22.49 3.92
C ILE A 210 3.73 -23.81 4.50
N ARG A 211 5.03 -24.05 4.46
CA ARG A 211 5.63 -25.20 5.12
C ARG A 211 6.07 -24.79 6.51
N ALA A 212 5.65 -25.52 7.52
CA ALA A 212 6.15 -25.30 8.87
C ALA A 212 7.69 -25.40 8.86
N THR A 213 8.35 -24.36 9.38
CA THR A 213 9.77 -24.45 9.70
C THR A 213 9.92 -25.48 10.82
N THR A 214 10.44 -26.66 10.48
CA THR A 214 10.91 -27.58 11.53
C THR A 214 12.05 -26.87 12.25
N PRO A 215 11.96 -26.61 13.56
CA PRO A 215 13.10 -26.05 14.27
C PRO A 215 14.26 -27.07 14.19
N ALA A 216 15.43 -26.55 13.77
CA ALA A 216 16.68 -27.30 13.75
C ALA A 216 17.15 -27.65 15.15
#